data_0065d26696e2c43eff49c5b60a7bf20a
#
_entry.id   0065d26696e2c43eff49c5b60a7bf20a
#
_cell.length_a   1.000
_cell.length_b   1.000
_cell.length_c   1.000
_cell.angle_alpha   90.00
_cell.angle_beta   90.00
_cell.angle_gamma   90.00
#
_symmetry.space_group_name_H-M   'P 1'
#
loop_
_entity.id
_entity.type
_entity.pdbx_description
1 polymer ?
#
loop_
_entity_poly.entity_id
_entity_poly.type
_entity_poly.pdbx_seq_one_letter_code
_entity_poly.pdbx_strand_id
1 'polypeptide(L)'
;MSDSSSSRPLVTFDGVSKRYGDVTAVHTMNLEIYEGEFLAIMGPSGCGKTTSLRMLAGLEEPSDGEIRLDGQRINEISSVERDTPMVWQSLALFPFLNVQKNVEFGLKMRQVPAEERQARARKWLERMEILELAERDISQLSGGQKQRVALARSLVTEPRILLLDEPLSALDANLVIRMQGVLSRLQKELGITFVYVTHSQSEAFAMSDRVVIMSQGRIEQLGSPKEIYRSPASRFVADFVGANNILSGSVSQAGGNLEIETALGMFQCDVGSKDAHHVGDSLDMVISADLVQISLDDPGTQNSLQCRFISEEFVGSIVTLFAELQDGSDFKIQTRQRDLAKMSLEEGDSFFVFWNATDAHLISARRPSDA
;
A
#
# COMPACT_ATOMS: atom_id res chain seq x y z
N MET A 1 -12.03 -11.46 20.86
CA MET A 1 -11.60 -10.52 21.91
C MET A 1 -10.10 -10.76 22.08
N SER A 2 -9.28 -10.08 21.30
CA SER A 2 -7.82 -10.10 21.44
C SER A 2 -7.44 -8.81 22.16
N ASP A 3 -6.80 -8.99 23.30
CA ASP A 3 -6.26 -7.91 24.13
C ASP A 3 -5.46 -6.92 23.26
N SER A 4 -5.91 -5.68 23.22
CA SER A 4 -5.10 -4.55 22.80
C SER A 4 -4.09 -4.24 23.92
N SER A 5 -3.06 -5.10 24.06
CA SER A 5 -1.84 -4.71 24.74
C SER A 5 -1.28 -3.54 23.95
N SER A 6 -1.15 -2.37 24.55
CA SER A 6 -0.45 -1.20 24.02
C SER A 6 1.00 -1.59 23.76
N SER A 7 1.28 -2.16 22.60
CA SER A 7 2.64 -2.51 22.19
C SER A 7 3.40 -1.21 21.99
N ARG A 8 4.49 -1.05 22.72
CA ARG A 8 5.41 0.08 22.56
C ARG A 8 5.92 0.09 21.11
N PRO A 9 5.92 1.23 20.41
CA PRO A 9 6.42 1.30 19.06
C PRO A 9 7.93 0.95 19.02
N LEU A 10 8.32 0.14 18.03
CA LEU A 10 9.73 -0.15 17.74
C LEU A 10 10.41 1.05 17.11
N VAL A 11 9.74 1.72 16.17
CA VAL A 11 10.22 2.94 15.51
C VAL A 11 9.21 4.05 15.70
N THR A 12 9.71 5.26 15.98
CA THR A 12 8.89 6.48 16.02
C THR A 12 9.55 7.56 15.16
N PHE A 13 8.79 8.11 14.24
CA PHE A 13 9.07 9.38 13.58
C PHE A 13 8.29 10.46 14.34
N ASP A 14 8.99 11.43 14.91
CA ASP A 14 8.39 12.51 15.69
C ASP A 14 8.75 13.85 15.04
N GLY A 15 7.77 14.46 14.38
CA GLY A 15 7.92 15.71 13.67
C GLY A 15 8.96 15.70 12.54
N VAL A 16 9.25 14.53 11.95
CA VAL A 16 10.35 14.36 10.98
C VAL A 16 10.03 15.04 9.66
N SER A 17 10.95 15.83 9.14
CA SER A 17 10.89 16.42 7.82
C SER A 17 12.21 16.27 7.05
N LYS A 18 12.14 16.37 5.70
CA LYS A 18 13.32 16.37 4.84
C LYS A 18 13.20 17.41 3.74
N ARG A 19 14.22 18.27 3.66
CA ARG A 19 14.38 19.29 2.62
C ARG A 19 15.69 19.07 1.87
N TYR A 20 15.66 19.32 0.56
CA TYR A 20 16.82 19.38 -0.32
C TYR A 20 16.83 20.76 -0.98
N GLY A 21 17.64 21.68 -0.43
CA GLY A 21 17.58 23.09 -0.81
C GLY A 21 16.16 23.65 -0.59
N ASP A 22 15.53 24.15 -1.63
CA ASP A 22 14.18 24.73 -1.57
C ASP A 22 13.06 23.71 -1.71
N VAL A 23 13.38 22.44 -1.98
CA VAL A 23 12.39 21.37 -2.18
C VAL A 23 12.15 20.60 -0.90
N THR A 24 10.92 20.57 -0.42
CA THR A 24 10.52 19.71 0.70
C THR A 24 10.09 18.34 0.17
N ALA A 25 10.92 17.33 0.38
CA ALA A 25 10.65 15.95 -0.04
C ALA A 25 9.74 15.20 0.92
N VAL A 26 9.85 15.49 2.23
CA VAL A 26 8.97 14.97 3.28
C VAL A 26 8.61 16.12 4.20
N HIS A 27 7.33 16.43 4.28
CA HIS A 27 6.79 17.38 5.24
C HIS A 27 6.74 16.76 6.64
N THR A 28 6.48 17.58 7.66
CA THR A 28 6.38 17.12 9.06
C THR A 28 5.54 15.85 9.16
N MET A 29 6.20 14.76 9.53
CA MET A 29 5.64 13.41 9.58
C MET A 29 5.73 12.83 10.98
N ASN A 30 4.61 12.30 11.48
CA ASN A 30 4.53 11.49 12.68
C ASN A 30 4.09 10.09 12.28
N LEU A 31 4.87 9.08 12.67
CA LEU A 31 4.59 7.68 12.34
C LEU A 31 5.16 6.77 13.41
N GLU A 32 4.33 5.84 13.89
CA GLU A 32 4.75 4.76 14.77
C GLU A 32 4.72 3.43 14.03
N ILE A 33 5.79 2.65 14.16
CA ILE A 33 5.94 1.31 13.60
C ILE A 33 6.11 0.35 14.77
N TYR A 34 5.26 -0.67 14.83
CA TYR A 34 5.24 -1.62 15.94
C TYR A 34 6.13 -2.83 15.69
N GLU A 35 6.61 -3.45 16.78
CA GLU A 35 7.45 -4.64 16.67
C GLU A 35 6.68 -5.81 16.05
N GLY A 36 7.30 -6.48 15.09
CA GLY A 36 6.73 -7.62 14.39
C GLY A 36 5.63 -7.28 13.39
N GLU A 37 5.33 -5.98 13.11
CA GLU A 37 4.38 -5.64 12.06
C GLU A 37 5.00 -5.64 10.66
N PHE A 38 4.17 -5.86 9.66
CA PHE A 38 4.45 -5.61 8.26
C PHE A 38 3.79 -4.29 7.85
N LEU A 39 4.57 -3.21 7.79
CA LEU A 39 4.10 -1.89 7.37
C LEU A 39 4.43 -1.66 5.90
N ALA A 40 3.42 -1.39 5.07
CA ALA A 40 3.63 -0.94 3.69
C ALA A 40 3.53 0.59 3.59
N ILE A 41 4.38 1.19 2.75
CA ILE A 41 4.34 2.62 2.40
C ILE A 41 4.07 2.73 0.92
N MET A 42 2.93 3.32 0.55
CA MET A 42 2.46 3.48 -0.83
C MET A 42 2.30 4.96 -1.20
N GLY A 43 2.27 5.23 -2.48
CA GLY A 43 1.98 6.55 -3.03
C GLY A 43 2.61 6.73 -4.43
N PRO A 44 2.30 7.81 -5.15
CA PRO A 44 2.87 8.12 -6.45
C PRO A 44 4.38 8.31 -6.40
N SER A 45 5.03 8.29 -7.57
CA SER A 45 6.45 8.55 -7.68
C SER A 45 6.78 9.96 -7.15
N GLY A 46 7.88 10.08 -6.40
CA GLY A 46 8.32 11.36 -5.84
C GLY A 46 7.57 11.83 -4.58
N CYS A 47 6.63 11.07 -4.01
CA CYS A 47 5.90 11.49 -2.80
C CYS A 47 6.66 11.31 -1.47
N GLY A 48 7.94 10.92 -1.49
CA GLY A 48 8.78 10.85 -0.27
C GLY A 48 8.98 9.46 0.33
N LYS A 49 8.42 8.37 -0.22
CA LYS A 49 8.53 6.99 0.33
C LYS A 49 9.96 6.53 0.55
N THR A 50 10.75 6.50 -0.52
CA THR A 50 12.17 6.09 -0.48
C THR A 50 12.99 7.02 0.40
N THR A 51 12.68 8.33 0.43
CA THR A 51 13.34 9.29 1.32
C THR A 51 13.07 8.94 2.79
N SER A 52 11.82 8.65 3.16
CA SER A 52 11.45 8.24 4.51
C SER A 52 12.15 6.94 4.92
N LEU A 53 12.22 5.97 3.99
CA LEU A 53 12.93 4.71 4.22
C LEU A 53 14.45 4.93 4.41
N ARG A 54 15.06 5.80 3.59
CA ARG A 54 16.50 6.14 3.70
C ARG A 54 16.84 6.89 4.98
N MET A 55 15.94 7.75 5.47
CA MET A 55 16.12 8.40 6.77
C MET A 55 16.13 7.37 7.91
N LEU A 56 15.26 6.36 7.87
CA LEU A 56 15.25 5.26 8.83
C LEU A 56 16.52 4.41 8.71
N ALA A 57 16.99 4.13 7.49
CA ALA A 57 18.23 3.37 7.23
C ALA A 57 19.51 4.13 7.61
N GLY A 58 19.45 5.43 7.91
CA GLY A 58 20.64 6.25 8.18
C GLY A 58 21.46 6.60 6.94
N LEU A 59 20.83 6.60 5.79
CA LEU A 59 21.42 6.98 4.51
C LEU A 59 21.12 8.44 4.16
N GLU A 60 20.13 9.00 4.84
CA GLU A 60 19.74 10.41 4.78
C GLU A 60 19.49 10.90 6.20
N GLU A 61 19.89 12.13 6.49
CA GLU A 61 19.58 12.78 7.77
C GLU A 61 18.29 13.57 7.64
N PRO A 62 17.37 13.48 8.64
CA PRO A 62 16.23 14.39 8.69
C PRO A 62 16.67 15.85 8.74
N SER A 63 15.91 16.75 8.15
CA SER A 63 16.13 18.19 8.28
C SER A 63 15.63 18.72 9.62
N ASP A 64 14.50 18.17 10.11
CA ASP A 64 13.95 18.48 11.45
C ASP A 64 13.32 17.20 12.02
N GLY A 65 13.03 17.23 13.31
CA GLY A 65 12.39 16.12 14.04
C GLY A 65 13.34 15.01 14.45
N GLU A 66 12.78 13.95 15.00
CA GLU A 66 13.55 12.84 15.56
C GLU A 66 13.03 11.50 15.07
N ILE A 67 13.97 10.60 14.73
CA ILE A 67 13.70 9.19 14.51
C ILE A 67 14.24 8.43 15.71
N ARG A 68 13.40 7.58 16.31
CA ARG A 68 13.76 6.74 17.44
C ARG A 68 13.59 5.27 17.08
N LEU A 69 14.56 4.46 17.48
CA LEU A 69 14.50 2.99 17.40
C LEU A 69 14.58 2.46 18.84
N ASP A 70 13.56 1.70 19.25
CA ASP A 70 13.41 1.20 20.62
C ASP A 70 13.51 2.32 21.69
N GLY A 71 12.97 3.51 21.38
CA GLY A 71 13.03 4.70 22.20
C GLY A 71 14.34 5.46 22.18
N GLN A 72 15.40 4.92 21.58
CA GLN A 72 16.69 5.60 21.39
C GLN A 72 16.65 6.46 20.13
N ARG A 73 17.03 7.74 20.22
CA ARG A 73 17.22 8.60 19.06
C ARG A 73 18.36 8.08 18.18
N ILE A 74 18.10 8.00 16.87
CA ILE A 74 19.06 7.41 15.91
C ILE A 74 19.51 8.38 14.81
N ASN A 75 19.14 9.66 14.86
CA ASN A 75 19.48 10.61 13.80
C ASN A 75 21.00 10.64 13.51
N GLU A 76 21.81 10.66 14.54
CA GLU A 76 23.28 10.78 14.49
C GLU A 76 23.99 9.41 14.37
N ILE A 77 23.26 8.31 14.52
CA ILE A 77 23.83 6.96 14.43
C ILE A 77 24.05 6.61 12.96
N SER A 78 25.24 6.15 12.63
CA SER A 78 25.57 5.76 11.24
C SER A 78 24.74 4.56 10.76
N SER A 79 24.52 4.45 9.45
CA SER A 79 23.77 3.33 8.85
C SER A 79 24.36 1.95 9.18
N VAL A 80 25.68 1.88 9.44
CA VAL A 80 26.37 0.61 9.80
C VAL A 80 26.03 0.17 11.21
N GLU A 81 25.79 1.12 12.12
CA GLU A 81 25.55 0.88 13.55
C GLU A 81 24.07 0.73 13.89
N ARG A 82 23.15 1.23 13.01
CA ARG A 82 21.70 1.21 13.27
C ARG A 82 21.05 -0.16 13.27
N ASP A 83 21.68 -1.14 12.65
CA ASP A 83 21.14 -2.50 12.45
C ASP A 83 19.74 -2.51 11.76
N THR A 84 19.58 -1.62 10.79
CA THR A 84 18.37 -1.48 9.95
C THR A 84 18.74 -1.80 8.50
N PRO A 85 19.04 -3.09 8.16
CA PRO A 85 19.43 -3.46 6.81
C PRO A 85 18.34 -3.14 5.80
N MET A 86 18.78 -2.75 4.59
CA MET A 86 17.89 -2.37 3.50
C MET A 86 18.13 -3.23 2.27
N VAL A 87 17.06 -3.76 1.69
CA VAL A 87 17.04 -4.36 0.36
C VAL A 87 16.64 -3.28 -0.63
N TRP A 88 17.56 -2.95 -1.53
CA TRP A 88 17.37 -1.92 -2.55
C TRP A 88 16.58 -2.44 -3.74
N GLN A 89 15.93 -1.56 -4.47
CA GLN A 89 15.27 -1.89 -5.74
C GLN A 89 16.22 -2.58 -6.73
N SER A 90 17.48 -2.14 -6.81
CA SER A 90 18.53 -2.77 -7.63
C SER A 90 19.14 -4.03 -7.01
N LEU A 91 18.67 -4.44 -5.82
CA LEU A 91 19.22 -5.51 -4.96
C LEU A 91 20.66 -5.28 -4.48
N ALA A 92 21.42 -4.43 -5.12
CA ALA A 92 22.80 -4.02 -4.79
C ALA A 92 23.70 -5.21 -4.39
N LEU A 93 23.61 -6.34 -5.10
CA LEU A 93 24.48 -7.50 -4.87
C LEU A 93 25.89 -7.21 -5.35
N PHE A 94 26.87 -7.75 -4.62
CA PHE A 94 28.29 -7.60 -4.94
C PHE A 94 28.65 -8.50 -6.14
N PRO A 95 28.93 -7.94 -7.33
CA PRO A 95 29.12 -8.75 -8.53
C PRO A 95 30.41 -9.59 -8.52
N PHE A 96 31.38 -9.22 -7.68
CA PHE A 96 32.67 -9.92 -7.55
C PHE A 96 32.65 -11.04 -6.49
N LEU A 97 31.53 -11.25 -5.83
CA LEU A 97 31.36 -12.27 -4.82
C LEU A 97 30.34 -13.30 -5.32
N ASN A 98 30.59 -14.59 -5.01
CA ASN A 98 29.59 -15.62 -5.23
C ASN A 98 28.39 -15.45 -4.28
N VAL A 99 27.37 -16.27 -4.43
CA VAL A 99 26.13 -16.22 -3.62
C VAL A 99 26.44 -16.33 -2.13
N GLN A 100 27.21 -17.31 -1.69
CA GLN A 100 27.53 -17.52 -0.27
C GLN A 100 28.28 -16.33 0.30
N LYS A 101 29.29 -15.82 -0.39
CA LYS A 101 30.08 -14.66 0.07
C LYS A 101 29.28 -13.36 0.11
N ASN A 102 28.28 -13.20 -0.78
CA ASN A 102 27.31 -12.10 -0.69
C ASN A 102 26.55 -12.16 0.65
N VAL A 103 26.04 -13.33 1.01
CA VAL A 103 25.29 -13.52 2.28
C VAL A 103 26.21 -13.36 3.49
N GLU A 104 27.44 -13.89 3.44
CA GLU A 104 28.41 -13.77 4.54
C GLU A 104 28.89 -12.33 4.78
N PHE A 105 28.74 -11.42 3.81
CA PHE A 105 29.42 -10.12 3.83
C PHE A 105 29.11 -9.31 5.08
N GLY A 106 27.85 -9.19 5.49
CA GLY A 106 27.47 -8.45 6.70
C GLY A 106 28.09 -9.03 7.98
N LEU A 107 28.11 -10.34 8.11
CA LEU A 107 28.74 -11.04 9.23
C LEU A 107 30.26 -10.85 9.24
N LYS A 108 30.88 -10.81 8.04
CA LYS A 108 32.33 -10.55 7.91
C LYS A 108 32.67 -9.14 8.41
N MET A 109 31.85 -8.14 8.07
CA MET A 109 32.06 -6.76 8.55
C MET A 109 31.90 -6.64 10.07
N ARG A 110 31.05 -7.48 10.67
CA ARG A 110 30.90 -7.61 12.15
C ARG A 110 31.94 -8.52 12.80
N GLN A 111 32.98 -8.90 12.06
CA GLN A 111 34.11 -9.73 12.54
C GLN A 111 33.71 -11.11 13.06
N VAL A 112 32.58 -11.66 12.62
CA VAL A 112 32.14 -13.03 12.97
C VAL A 112 33.17 -14.04 12.42
N PRO A 113 33.58 -15.07 13.19
CA PRO A 113 34.52 -16.08 12.75
C PRO A 113 34.08 -16.79 11.47
N ALA A 114 35.07 -17.20 10.64
CA ALA A 114 34.79 -17.71 9.29
C ALA A 114 33.88 -18.96 9.30
N GLU A 115 34.09 -19.88 10.19
CA GLU A 115 33.28 -21.10 10.31
C GLU A 115 31.82 -20.78 10.68
N GLU A 116 31.63 -19.90 11.65
CA GLU A 116 30.31 -19.52 12.11
C GLU A 116 29.53 -18.76 11.01
N ARG A 117 30.16 -17.78 10.32
CA ARG A 117 29.49 -17.04 9.25
C ARG A 117 29.12 -17.91 8.06
N GLN A 118 29.98 -18.89 7.71
CA GLN A 118 29.68 -19.86 6.67
C GLN A 118 28.46 -20.71 7.05
N ALA A 119 28.42 -21.21 8.27
CA ALA A 119 27.30 -22.00 8.77
C ALA A 119 25.99 -21.20 8.76
N ARG A 120 26.01 -19.93 9.25
CA ARG A 120 24.84 -19.05 9.23
C ARG A 120 24.41 -18.74 7.79
N ALA A 121 25.34 -18.42 6.90
CA ALA A 121 25.02 -18.13 5.50
C ALA A 121 24.37 -19.33 4.81
N ARG A 122 24.90 -20.55 5.01
CA ARG A 122 24.31 -21.77 4.44
C ARG A 122 22.90 -22.02 4.97
N LYS A 123 22.66 -21.84 6.27
CA LYS A 123 21.32 -21.95 6.87
C LYS A 123 20.32 -20.97 6.22
N TRP A 124 20.75 -19.72 5.95
CA TRP A 124 19.88 -18.74 5.28
C TRP A 124 19.67 -19.04 3.79
N LEU A 125 20.68 -19.55 3.09
CA LEU A 125 20.54 -20.01 1.70
C LEU A 125 19.59 -21.20 1.60
N GLU A 126 19.62 -22.14 2.57
CA GLU A 126 18.68 -23.25 2.66
C GLU A 126 17.24 -22.76 2.90
N ARG A 127 17.04 -21.83 3.85
CA ARG A 127 15.73 -21.19 4.08
C ARG A 127 15.18 -20.48 2.86
N MET A 128 16.05 -19.90 2.04
CA MET A 128 15.68 -19.24 0.78
C MET A 128 15.54 -20.23 -0.39
N GLU A 129 15.73 -21.52 -0.18
CA GLU A 129 15.68 -22.57 -1.21
C GLU A 129 16.65 -22.30 -2.40
N ILE A 130 17.88 -21.88 -2.09
CA ILE A 130 18.94 -21.57 -3.06
C ILE A 130 20.32 -22.05 -2.60
N LEU A 131 20.40 -23.01 -1.68
CA LEU A 131 21.68 -23.51 -1.16
C LEU A 131 22.56 -24.14 -2.25
N GLU A 132 21.94 -24.79 -3.25
CA GLU A 132 22.63 -25.38 -4.40
C GLU A 132 23.32 -24.36 -5.29
N LEU A 133 22.97 -23.07 -5.14
CA LEU A 133 23.56 -21.97 -5.88
C LEU A 133 24.71 -21.27 -5.12
N ALA A 134 25.10 -21.75 -3.94
CA ALA A 134 26.01 -21.08 -3.01
C ALA A 134 27.34 -20.64 -3.66
N GLU A 135 27.90 -21.46 -4.55
CA GLU A 135 29.17 -21.19 -5.22
C GLU A 135 29.02 -20.47 -6.58
N ARG A 136 27.79 -20.21 -7.05
CA ARG A 136 27.56 -19.54 -8.32
C ARG A 136 27.86 -18.05 -8.26
N ASP A 137 28.27 -17.50 -9.39
CA ASP A 137 28.38 -16.06 -9.57
C ASP A 137 26.98 -15.40 -9.69
N ILE A 138 26.85 -14.19 -9.17
CA ILE A 138 25.59 -13.43 -9.17
C ILE A 138 25.06 -13.19 -10.61
N SER A 139 25.96 -13.04 -11.60
CA SER A 139 25.59 -12.86 -13.01
C SER A 139 24.82 -14.02 -13.61
N GLN A 140 24.99 -15.23 -13.07
CA GLN A 140 24.38 -16.48 -13.55
C GLN A 140 22.98 -16.72 -12.97
N LEU A 141 22.48 -15.83 -12.12
CA LEU A 141 21.22 -15.98 -11.41
C LEU A 141 20.06 -15.30 -12.13
N SER A 142 18.87 -15.90 -12.05
CA SER A 142 17.61 -15.25 -12.41
C SER A 142 17.28 -14.10 -11.45
N GLY A 143 16.36 -13.22 -11.84
CA GLY A 143 15.91 -12.09 -11.00
C GLY A 143 15.43 -12.55 -9.61
N GLY A 144 14.58 -13.57 -9.55
CA GLY A 144 14.07 -14.10 -8.28
C GLY A 144 15.15 -14.77 -7.43
N GLN A 145 16.14 -15.44 -8.04
CA GLN A 145 17.29 -16.00 -7.31
C GLN A 145 18.14 -14.87 -6.71
N LYS A 146 18.42 -13.80 -7.47
CA LYS A 146 19.13 -12.62 -6.98
C LYS A 146 18.41 -11.98 -5.80
N GLN A 147 17.09 -11.91 -5.87
CA GLN A 147 16.29 -11.37 -4.77
C GLN A 147 16.37 -12.22 -3.51
N ARG A 148 16.28 -13.55 -3.61
CA ARG A 148 16.45 -14.46 -2.48
C ARG A 148 17.84 -14.31 -1.86
N VAL A 149 18.89 -14.10 -2.66
CA VAL A 149 20.24 -13.80 -2.16
C VAL A 149 20.26 -12.46 -1.41
N ALA A 150 19.63 -11.41 -1.92
CA ALA A 150 19.59 -10.10 -1.27
C ALA A 150 18.85 -10.16 0.07
N LEU A 151 17.73 -10.89 0.14
CA LEU A 151 17.00 -11.15 1.38
C LEU A 151 17.86 -11.96 2.38
N ALA A 152 18.49 -13.06 1.95
CA ALA A 152 19.38 -13.85 2.79
C ALA A 152 20.52 -12.98 3.35
N ARG A 153 21.15 -12.13 2.53
CA ARG A 153 22.21 -11.19 2.93
C ARG A 153 21.76 -10.22 4.01
N SER A 154 20.54 -9.71 3.90
CA SER A 154 19.99 -8.74 4.86
C SER A 154 19.54 -9.42 6.16
N LEU A 155 19.02 -10.64 6.09
CA LEU A 155 18.46 -11.37 7.23
C LEU A 155 19.50 -12.19 8.00
N VAL A 156 20.68 -12.50 7.43
CA VAL A 156 21.73 -13.31 8.09
C VAL A 156 22.29 -12.67 9.36
N THR A 157 22.13 -11.36 9.49
CA THR A 157 22.51 -10.60 10.71
C THR A 157 21.43 -10.64 11.79
N GLU A 158 20.28 -11.27 11.52
CA GLU A 158 19.14 -11.41 12.42
C GLU A 158 18.64 -10.06 12.98
N PRO A 159 18.33 -9.09 12.11
CA PRO A 159 17.92 -7.74 12.54
C PRO A 159 16.49 -7.76 13.10
N ARG A 160 16.15 -6.77 13.94
CA ARG A 160 14.76 -6.57 14.43
C ARG A 160 13.84 -5.93 13.39
N ILE A 161 14.41 -5.24 12.41
CA ILE A 161 13.68 -4.55 11.34
C ILE A 161 14.37 -4.77 10.00
N LEU A 162 13.59 -5.00 8.95
CA LEU A 162 14.06 -5.09 7.57
C LEU A 162 13.37 -4.04 6.71
N LEU A 163 14.15 -3.26 5.99
CA LEU A 163 13.69 -2.22 5.09
C LEU A 163 13.74 -2.73 3.64
N LEU A 164 12.66 -2.52 2.88
CA LEU A 164 12.49 -3.06 1.54
C LEU A 164 12.03 -1.94 0.60
N ASP A 165 12.87 -1.53 -0.36
CA ASP A 165 12.57 -0.46 -1.32
C ASP A 165 12.23 -1.07 -2.68
N GLU A 166 10.95 -1.17 -2.99
CA GLU A 166 10.39 -1.75 -4.22
C GLU A 166 11.05 -3.09 -4.64
N PRO A 167 11.20 -4.06 -3.73
CA PRO A 167 12.03 -5.23 -3.98
C PRO A 167 11.46 -6.15 -5.08
N LEU A 168 10.17 -6.10 -5.39
CA LEU A 168 9.51 -6.99 -6.35
C LEU A 168 9.33 -6.35 -7.75
N SER A 169 9.67 -5.08 -7.93
CA SER A 169 9.36 -4.29 -9.13
C SER A 169 9.96 -4.83 -10.44
N ALA A 170 11.05 -5.61 -10.36
CA ALA A 170 11.74 -6.18 -11.52
C ALA A 170 11.35 -7.63 -11.84
N LEU A 171 10.32 -8.18 -11.18
CA LEU A 171 9.90 -9.56 -11.32
C LEU A 171 8.62 -9.70 -12.18
N ASP A 172 8.47 -10.86 -12.84
CA ASP A 172 7.20 -11.21 -13.49
C ASP A 172 6.09 -11.51 -12.46
N ALA A 173 4.82 -11.40 -12.90
CA ALA A 173 3.66 -11.51 -12.03
C ALA A 173 3.59 -12.83 -11.23
N ASN A 174 3.97 -13.97 -11.83
CA ASN A 174 3.94 -15.26 -11.14
C ASN A 174 5.01 -15.31 -10.03
N LEU A 175 6.17 -14.74 -10.30
CA LEU A 175 7.26 -14.69 -9.33
C LEU A 175 6.96 -13.70 -8.21
N VAL A 176 6.28 -12.57 -8.50
CA VAL A 176 5.76 -11.63 -7.48
C VAL A 176 4.87 -12.37 -6.48
N ILE A 177 3.86 -13.13 -6.93
CA ILE A 177 2.95 -13.87 -6.05
C ILE A 177 3.71 -14.86 -5.16
N ARG A 178 4.69 -15.58 -5.71
CA ARG A 178 5.51 -16.51 -4.94
C ARG A 178 6.35 -15.79 -3.88
N MET A 179 6.96 -14.66 -4.25
CA MET A 179 7.79 -13.87 -3.34
C MET A 179 6.99 -13.19 -2.24
N GLN A 180 5.76 -12.73 -2.51
CA GLN A 180 4.84 -12.26 -1.49
C GLN A 180 4.61 -13.34 -0.42
N GLY A 181 4.34 -14.59 -0.84
CA GLY A 181 4.20 -15.71 0.08
C GLY A 181 5.47 -16.00 0.91
N VAL A 182 6.66 -15.87 0.31
CA VAL A 182 7.94 -16.03 1.02
C VAL A 182 8.12 -14.90 2.05
N LEU A 183 7.92 -13.64 1.67
CA LEU A 183 8.09 -12.49 2.57
C LEU A 183 7.12 -12.54 3.76
N SER A 184 5.83 -12.80 3.50
CA SER A 184 4.81 -12.92 4.56
C SER A 184 5.11 -14.07 5.54
N ARG A 185 5.57 -15.21 5.02
CA ARG A 185 5.96 -16.35 5.86
C ARG A 185 7.16 -16.02 6.72
N LEU A 186 8.22 -15.45 6.12
CA LEU A 186 9.44 -15.09 6.83
C LEU A 186 9.16 -14.08 7.96
N GLN A 187 8.37 -13.05 7.68
CA GLN A 187 8.01 -12.04 8.66
C GLN A 187 7.32 -12.67 9.88
N LYS A 188 6.32 -13.55 9.64
CA LYS A 188 5.59 -14.25 10.70
C LYS A 188 6.45 -15.26 11.49
N GLU A 189 7.28 -16.03 10.79
CA GLU A 189 8.14 -17.05 11.43
C GLU A 189 9.25 -16.43 12.27
N LEU A 190 9.78 -15.29 11.86
CA LEU A 190 10.90 -14.62 12.51
C LEU A 190 10.47 -13.56 13.52
N GLY A 191 9.23 -13.08 13.45
CA GLY A 191 8.74 -11.96 14.26
C GLY A 191 9.45 -10.64 13.97
N ILE A 192 10.08 -10.49 12.79
CA ILE A 192 10.82 -9.30 12.37
C ILE A 192 9.84 -8.25 11.85
N THR A 193 10.09 -6.98 12.16
CA THR A 193 9.33 -5.86 11.60
C THR A 193 9.76 -5.60 10.17
N PHE A 194 8.80 -5.49 9.23
CA PHE A 194 9.07 -5.13 7.84
C PHE A 194 8.54 -3.74 7.52
N VAL A 195 9.37 -2.90 6.89
CA VAL A 195 8.93 -1.64 6.28
C VAL A 195 9.13 -1.77 4.78
N TYR A 196 8.03 -1.80 4.05
CA TYR A 196 7.96 -2.18 2.65
C TYR A 196 7.46 -1.03 1.79
N VAL A 197 8.31 -0.47 0.95
CA VAL A 197 7.93 0.56 -0.02
C VAL A 197 7.51 -0.11 -1.32
N THR A 198 6.36 0.25 -1.85
CA THR A 198 5.88 -0.19 -3.16
C THR A 198 4.94 0.84 -3.80
N HIS A 199 4.77 0.75 -5.10
CA HIS A 199 3.71 1.42 -5.85
C HIS A 199 2.56 0.48 -6.20
N SER A 200 2.68 -0.81 -5.89
CA SER A 200 1.70 -1.85 -6.18
C SER A 200 0.72 -2.01 -5.01
N GLN A 201 -0.56 -1.68 -5.25
CA GLN A 201 -1.63 -1.88 -4.27
C GLN A 201 -1.80 -3.36 -3.90
N SER A 202 -1.71 -4.26 -4.89
CA SER A 202 -1.86 -5.69 -4.65
C SER A 202 -0.77 -6.25 -3.74
N GLU A 203 0.47 -5.76 -3.84
CA GLU A 203 1.55 -6.15 -2.94
C GLU A 203 1.28 -5.67 -1.51
N ALA A 204 1.01 -4.38 -1.34
CA ALA A 204 0.76 -3.81 -0.03
C ALA A 204 -0.42 -4.49 0.67
N PHE A 205 -1.54 -4.67 -0.03
CA PHE A 205 -2.76 -5.22 0.56
C PHE A 205 -2.67 -6.72 0.85
N ALA A 206 -1.85 -7.46 0.09
CA ALA A 206 -1.68 -8.89 0.31
C ALA A 206 -0.78 -9.23 1.50
N MET A 207 0.14 -8.35 1.87
CA MET A 207 1.20 -8.67 2.83
C MET A 207 1.15 -7.86 4.12
N SER A 208 0.64 -6.62 4.11
CA SER A 208 0.81 -5.72 5.24
C SER A 208 -0.31 -5.80 6.28
N ASP A 209 0.06 -5.55 7.53
CA ASP A 209 -0.87 -5.33 8.64
C ASP A 209 -1.44 -3.91 8.59
N ARG A 210 -0.59 -2.92 8.24
CA ARG A 210 -0.94 -1.52 8.06
C ARG A 210 -0.31 -0.95 6.79
N VAL A 211 -1.00 0.02 6.20
CA VAL A 211 -0.56 0.74 5.00
C VAL A 211 -0.54 2.23 5.30
N VAL A 212 0.56 2.88 4.93
CA VAL A 212 0.69 4.34 4.85
C VAL A 212 0.48 4.76 3.41
N ILE A 213 -0.50 5.60 3.14
CA ILE A 213 -0.65 6.27 1.85
C ILE A 213 0.02 7.63 1.94
N MET A 214 0.99 7.89 1.05
CA MET A 214 1.70 9.17 0.97
C MET A 214 1.38 9.92 -0.33
N SER A 215 1.25 11.24 -0.21
CA SER A 215 1.15 12.16 -1.35
C SER A 215 1.89 13.45 -1.02
N GLN A 216 2.60 14.00 -2.00
CA GLN A 216 3.29 15.30 -1.88
C GLN A 216 4.09 15.47 -0.57
N GLY A 217 4.81 14.42 -0.17
CA GLY A 217 5.62 14.43 1.05
C GLY A 217 4.83 14.32 2.36
N ARG A 218 3.54 14.02 2.34
CA ARG A 218 2.66 13.93 3.52
C ARG A 218 2.02 12.55 3.62
N ILE A 219 1.70 12.14 4.84
CA ILE A 219 0.82 10.99 5.06
C ILE A 219 -0.63 11.45 4.86
N GLU A 220 -1.30 10.86 3.89
CA GLU A 220 -2.72 11.08 3.61
C GLU A 220 -3.62 10.20 4.49
N GLN A 221 -3.22 8.93 4.64
CA GLN A 221 -3.93 7.98 5.49
C GLN A 221 -2.98 6.89 5.99
N LEU A 222 -3.25 6.41 7.20
CA LEU A 222 -2.63 5.24 7.81
C LEU A 222 -3.74 4.35 8.36
N GLY A 223 -3.76 3.08 7.99
CA GLY A 223 -4.76 2.12 8.44
C GLY A 223 -4.51 0.71 7.94
N SER A 224 -5.36 -0.24 8.28
CA SER A 224 -5.34 -1.57 7.67
C SER A 224 -5.68 -1.50 6.17
N PRO A 225 -5.25 -2.47 5.35
CA PRO A 225 -5.64 -2.53 3.94
C PRO A 225 -7.14 -2.38 3.71
N LYS A 226 -7.95 -3.02 4.57
CA LYS A 226 -9.41 -2.97 4.48
C LYS A 226 -9.96 -1.56 4.78
N GLU A 227 -9.43 -0.88 5.80
CA GLU A 227 -9.82 0.51 6.14
C GLU A 227 -9.47 1.47 5.00
N ILE A 228 -8.22 1.38 4.47
CA ILE A 228 -7.78 2.21 3.34
C ILE A 228 -8.69 2.03 2.12
N TYR A 229 -9.10 0.79 1.83
CA TYR A 229 -9.93 0.47 0.67
C TYR A 229 -11.40 0.88 0.86
N ARG A 230 -11.99 0.63 2.05
CA ARG A 230 -13.43 0.83 2.29
C ARG A 230 -13.81 2.19 2.87
N SER A 231 -12.84 2.86 3.50
CA SER A 231 -13.04 4.14 4.20
C SER A 231 -11.88 5.09 3.89
N PRO A 232 -11.71 5.49 2.62
CA PRO A 232 -10.67 6.43 2.23
C PRO A 232 -10.87 7.77 2.95
N ALA A 233 -9.79 8.32 3.53
CA ALA A 233 -9.86 9.55 4.33
C ALA A 233 -9.92 10.83 3.48
N SER A 234 -9.57 10.75 2.19
CA SER A 234 -9.57 11.88 1.28
C SER A 234 -9.90 11.44 -0.15
N ARG A 235 -10.31 12.40 -0.99
CA ARG A 235 -10.50 12.17 -2.42
C ARG A 235 -9.25 11.57 -3.08
N PHE A 236 -8.07 12.07 -2.70
CA PHE A 236 -6.82 11.53 -3.21
C PHE A 236 -6.69 10.02 -2.91
N VAL A 237 -6.98 9.60 -1.68
CA VAL A 237 -6.91 8.17 -1.31
C VAL A 237 -7.95 7.37 -2.08
N ALA A 238 -9.19 7.89 -2.21
CA ALA A 238 -10.25 7.23 -2.96
C ALA A 238 -9.89 7.04 -4.45
N ASP A 239 -9.27 8.05 -5.07
CA ASP A 239 -8.81 7.98 -6.47
C ASP A 239 -7.58 7.06 -6.62
N PHE A 240 -6.68 7.06 -5.63
CA PHE A 240 -5.43 6.32 -5.68
C PHE A 240 -5.62 4.81 -5.43
N VAL A 241 -6.61 4.45 -4.59
CA VAL A 241 -6.83 3.08 -4.13
C VAL A 241 -8.11 2.51 -4.72
N GLY A 242 -7.96 1.45 -5.53
CA GLY A 242 -9.08 0.72 -6.10
C GLY A 242 -9.78 1.42 -7.27
N ALA A 243 -10.86 0.80 -7.70
CA ALA A 243 -11.77 1.36 -8.69
C ALA A 243 -12.95 1.99 -7.93
N ASN A 244 -12.86 3.26 -7.61
CA ASN A 244 -13.91 4.02 -6.93
C ASN A 244 -14.62 4.96 -7.90
N ASN A 245 -15.92 5.15 -7.69
CA ASN A 245 -16.73 6.19 -8.29
C ASN A 245 -16.93 7.29 -7.25
N ILE A 246 -16.76 8.53 -7.64
CA ILE A 246 -16.88 9.68 -6.73
C ILE A 246 -17.93 10.64 -7.27
N LEU A 247 -19.04 10.78 -6.53
CA LEU A 247 -20.10 11.73 -6.84
C LEU A 247 -20.02 12.89 -5.85
N SER A 248 -19.72 14.09 -6.37
CA SER A 248 -19.67 15.31 -5.56
C SER A 248 -21.06 15.90 -5.40
N GLY A 249 -21.39 16.33 -4.18
CA GLY A 249 -22.69 16.92 -3.90
C GLY A 249 -22.72 17.71 -2.60
N SER A 250 -23.92 18.08 -2.20
CA SER A 250 -24.18 18.75 -0.92
C SER A 250 -25.29 18.06 -0.14
N VAL A 251 -25.19 18.11 1.17
CA VAL A 251 -26.23 17.57 2.06
C VAL A 251 -27.51 18.36 1.91
N SER A 252 -28.57 17.76 1.41
CA SER A 252 -29.91 18.34 1.31
C SER A 252 -30.77 18.05 2.53
N GLN A 253 -30.60 16.85 3.12
CA GLN A 253 -31.29 16.45 4.35
C GLN A 253 -30.31 15.73 5.28
N ALA A 254 -30.29 16.15 6.54
CA ALA A 254 -29.52 15.54 7.60
C ALA A 254 -30.46 14.67 8.48
N GLY A 255 -29.97 13.46 8.87
CA GLY A 255 -30.75 12.52 9.69
C GLY A 255 -30.06 11.16 9.75
N GLY A 256 -30.78 10.11 10.11
CA GLY A 256 -30.22 8.74 10.13
C GLY A 256 -29.72 8.25 8.77
N ASN A 257 -30.43 8.61 7.68
CA ASN A 257 -29.94 8.55 6.31
C ASN A 257 -29.74 9.96 5.81
N LEU A 258 -28.55 10.28 5.33
CA LEU A 258 -28.29 11.56 4.67
C LEU A 258 -28.81 11.51 3.24
N GLU A 259 -29.42 12.60 2.78
CA GLU A 259 -29.68 12.83 1.35
C GLU A 259 -28.64 13.78 0.79
N ILE A 260 -27.99 13.37 -0.30
CA ILE A 260 -26.95 14.11 -1.00
C ILE A 260 -27.51 14.53 -2.35
N GLU A 261 -27.58 15.84 -2.58
CA GLU A 261 -27.92 16.41 -3.87
C GLU A 261 -26.66 16.55 -4.74
N THR A 262 -26.67 15.88 -5.89
CA THR A 262 -25.59 15.90 -6.88
C THR A 262 -26.10 16.41 -8.22
N ALA A 263 -25.22 16.62 -9.19
CA ALA A 263 -25.61 16.97 -10.55
C ALA A 263 -26.46 15.87 -11.25
N LEU A 264 -26.37 14.62 -10.76
CA LEU A 264 -27.01 13.44 -11.32
C LEU A 264 -28.32 13.04 -10.59
N GLY A 265 -28.67 13.73 -9.51
CA GLY A 265 -29.86 13.46 -8.71
C GLY A 265 -29.60 13.42 -7.22
N MET A 266 -30.62 12.90 -6.51
CA MET A 266 -30.61 12.77 -5.05
C MET A 266 -30.29 11.33 -4.66
N PHE A 267 -29.27 11.14 -3.79
CA PHE A 267 -28.83 9.83 -3.34
C PHE A 267 -28.83 9.75 -1.82
N GLN A 268 -29.06 8.55 -1.30
CA GLN A 268 -29.01 8.29 0.13
C GLN A 268 -27.66 7.66 0.54
N CYS A 269 -27.14 8.08 1.71
CA CYS A 269 -26.00 7.48 2.35
C CYS A 269 -26.30 7.24 3.83
N ASP A 270 -26.00 6.01 4.31
CA ASP A 270 -26.07 5.68 5.73
C ASP A 270 -24.70 5.96 6.37
N VAL A 271 -24.59 7.01 7.18
CA VAL A 271 -23.33 7.42 7.83
C VAL A 271 -23.15 6.86 9.23
N GLY A 272 -24.12 6.10 9.74
CA GLY A 272 -24.07 5.68 11.13
C GLY A 272 -24.11 6.89 12.10
N SER A 273 -23.94 6.64 13.39
CA SER A 273 -24.10 7.69 14.44
C SER A 273 -22.84 8.53 14.69
N LYS A 274 -21.76 8.36 13.91
CA LYS A 274 -20.45 8.93 14.26
C LYS A 274 -20.13 10.28 13.62
N ASP A 275 -20.69 10.58 12.46
CA ASP A 275 -20.35 11.79 11.71
C ASP A 275 -21.56 12.74 11.64
N ALA A 276 -21.44 13.89 12.31
CA ALA A 276 -22.45 14.93 12.27
C ALA A 276 -22.27 15.79 11.02
N HIS A 277 -23.09 15.54 10.01
CA HIS A 277 -23.18 16.39 8.81
C HIS A 277 -24.36 17.36 8.89
N HIS A 278 -24.19 18.54 8.33
CA HIS A 278 -25.21 19.58 8.32
C HIS A 278 -25.70 19.85 6.90
N VAL A 279 -26.95 20.25 6.78
CA VAL A 279 -27.50 20.69 5.51
C VAL A 279 -26.64 21.79 4.90
N GLY A 280 -26.23 21.63 3.65
CA GLY A 280 -25.34 22.53 2.93
C GLY A 280 -23.85 22.14 2.97
N ASP A 281 -23.45 21.10 3.74
CA ASP A 281 -22.08 20.61 3.70
C ASP A 281 -21.76 20.03 2.31
N SER A 282 -20.60 20.40 1.74
CA SER A 282 -20.12 19.84 0.48
C SER A 282 -19.35 18.55 0.76
N LEU A 283 -19.77 17.46 0.13
CA LEU A 283 -19.22 16.12 0.34
C LEU A 283 -18.94 15.42 -0.99
N ASP A 284 -17.97 14.54 -0.98
CA ASP A 284 -17.78 13.53 -2.02
C ASP A 284 -18.29 12.18 -1.52
N MET A 285 -19.22 11.60 -2.27
CA MET A 285 -19.73 10.25 -2.02
C MET A 285 -18.91 9.25 -2.83
N VAL A 286 -18.19 8.38 -2.14
CA VAL A 286 -17.32 7.34 -2.71
C VAL A 286 -18.07 6.02 -2.74
N ILE A 287 -18.16 5.42 -3.92
CA ILE A 287 -18.82 4.14 -4.16
C ILE A 287 -17.80 3.21 -4.80
N SER A 288 -17.41 2.13 -4.09
CA SER A 288 -16.47 1.16 -4.65
C SER A 288 -17.14 0.37 -5.79
N ALA A 289 -16.45 0.21 -6.91
CA ALA A 289 -16.99 -0.42 -8.12
C ALA A 289 -17.43 -1.88 -7.89
N ASP A 290 -16.85 -2.58 -6.91
CA ASP A 290 -17.20 -3.96 -6.53
C ASP A 290 -18.48 -4.06 -5.69
N LEU A 291 -19.03 -2.94 -5.20
CA LEU A 291 -20.29 -2.86 -4.48
C LEU A 291 -21.46 -2.41 -5.36
N VAL A 292 -21.14 -1.93 -6.57
CA VAL A 292 -22.16 -1.53 -7.56
C VAL A 292 -22.80 -2.77 -8.18
N GLN A 293 -24.11 -2.76 -8.25
CA GLN A 293 -24.93 -3.77 -8.93
C GLN A 293 -25.44 -3.23 -10.26
N ILE A 294 -25.78 -4.13 -11.17
CA ILE A 294 -26.27 -3.79 -12.53
C ILE A 294 -27.62 -4.43 -12.80
N SER A 295 -28.48 -3.72 -13.56
CA SER A 295 -29.79 -4.19 -14.03
C SER A 295 -30.06 -3.66 -15.43
N LEU A 296 -30.74 -4.43 -16.28
CA LEU A 296 -31.22 -3.95 -17.58
C LEU A 296 -32.46 -3.07 -17.44
N ASP A 297 -33.29 -3.35 -16.43
CA ASP A 297 -34.47 -2.58 -16.10
C ASP A 297 -34.23 -1.65 -14.92
N ASP A 298 -35.02 -0.57 -14.82
CA ASP A 298 -34.96 0.34 -13.67
C ASP A 298 -35.23 -0.44 -12.36
N PRO A 299 -34.25 -0.48 -11.43
CA PRO A 299 -34.40 -1.22 -10.18
C PRO A 299 -35.41 -0.57 -9.22
N GLY A 300 -35.86 0.66 -9.49
CA GLY A 300 -36.79 1.42 -8.65
C GLY A 300 -36.21 1.79 -7.28
N THR A 301 -34.89 1.79 -7.13
CA THR A 301 -34.19 2.18 -5.90
C THR A 301 -33.75 3.63 -5.99
N GLN A 302 -33.64 4.31 -4.83
CA GLN A 302 -33.24 5.72 -4.78
C GLN A 302 -31.80 5.93 -5.24
N ASN A 303 -30.93 4.98 -4.93
CA ASN A 303 -29.53 5.02 -5.36
C ASN A 303 -29.36 4.24 -6.67
N SER A 304 -29.90 4.79 -7.76
CA SER A 304 -29.73 4.22 -9.08
C SER A 304 -29.42 5.31 -10.11
N LEU A 305 -28.64 4.92 -11.13
CA LEU A 305 -28.27 5.78 -12.26
C LEU A 305 -28.41 4.97 -13.55
N GLN A 306 -28.93 5.62 -14.59
CA GLN A 306 -28.91 5.09 -15.93
C GLN A 306 -27.54 5.42 -16.57
N CYS A 307 -26.88 4.42 -17.14
CA CYS A 307 -25.58 4.51 -17.77
C CYS A 307 -25.63 3.98 -19.20
N ARG A 308 -24.66 4.38 -20.00
CA ARG A 308 -24.38 3.81 -21.31
C ARG A 308 -23.10 2.97 -21.25
N PHE A 309 -23.14 1.73 -21.72
CA PHE A 309 -21.97 0.85 -21.76
C PHE A 309 -20.98 1.34 -22.81
N ILE A 310 -19.72 1.49 -22.40
CA ILE A 310 -18.63 1.97 -23.28
C ILE A 310 -17.66 0.84 -23.62
N SER A 311 -17.13 0.13 -22.63
CA SER A 311 -16.15 -0.92 -22.81
C SER A 311 -16.01 -1.80 -21.58
N GLU A 312 -15.31 -2.93 -21.74
CA GLU A 312 -14.94 -3.79 -20.60
C GLU A 312 -13.46 -4.09 -20.58
N GLU A 313 -12.94 -4.27 -19.36
CA GLU A 313 -11.61 -4.80 -19.10
C GLU A 313 -11.75 -6.17 -18.45
N PHE A 314 -11.29 -7.21 -19.15
CA PHE A 314 -11.36 -8.58 -18.66
C PHE A 314 -10.06 -8.98 -17.96
N VAL A 315 -10.15 -9.24 -16.65
CA VAL A 315 -9.02 -9.75 -15.85
C VAL A 315 -9.43 -11.07 -15.18
N GLY A 316 -9.46 -12.13 -15.95
CA GLY A 316 -9.82 -13.47 -15.46
C GLY A 316 -11.28 -13.59 -15.02
N SER A 317 -11.53 -13.85 -13.74
CA SER A 317 -12.90 -14.04 -13.22
C SER A 317 -13.65 -12.75 -12.93
N ILE A 318 -12.96 -11.61 -12.94
CA ILE A 318 -13.51 -10.27 -12.70
C ILE A 318 -13.46 -9.47 -13.99
N VAL A 319 -14.50 -8.74 -14.27
CA VAL A 319 -14.64 -7.80 -15.38
C VAL A 319 -14.89 -6.42 -14.79
N THR A 320 -14.15 -5.43 -15.24
CA THR A 320 -14.46 -4.01 -14.97
C THR A 320 -15.19 -3.44 -16.17
N LEU A 321 -16.42 -3.02 -15.99
CA LEU A 321 -17.18 -2.29 -17.00
C LEU A 321 -16.90 -0.80 -16.85
N PHE A 322 -16.71 -0.13 -17.97
CA PHE A 322 -16.65 1.31 -18.08
C PHE A 322 -17.96 1.79 -18.71
N ALA A 323 -18.66 2.65 -18.01
CA ALA A 323 -19.91 3.23 -18.44
C ALA A 323 -19.83 4.75 -18.40
N GLU A 324 -20.63 5.41 -19.23
CA GLU A 324 -20.79 6.86 -19.26
C GLU A 324 -22.13 7.24 -18.62
N LEU A 325 -22.10 8.18 -17.68
CA LEU A 325 -23.29 8.77 -17.06
C LEU A 325 -23.91 9.86 -17.96
N GLN A 326 -25.10 10.35 -17.56
CA GLN A 326 -25.84 11.35 -18.34
C GLN A 326 -25.10 12.70 -18.48
N ASP A 327 -24.21 13.02 -17.55
CA ASP A 327 -23.39 14.24 -17.58
C ASP A 327 -22.06 14.04 -18.35
N GLY A 328 -21.84 12.85 -18.93
CA GLY A 328 -20.63 12.48 -19.66
C GLY A 328 -19.48 12.03 -18.78
N SER A 329 -19.67 11.89 -17.48
CA SER A 329 -18.64 11.35 -16.58
C SER A 329 -18.57 9.82 -16.65
N ASP A 330 -17.36 9.30 -16.36
CA ASP A 330 -17.09 7.85 -16.32
C ASP A 330 -17.63 7.23 -15.03
N PHE A 331 -18.15 6.01 -15.15
CA PHE A 331 -18.56 5.18 -14.02
C PHE A 331 -18.03 3.76 -14.17
N LYS A 332 -17.44 3.21 -13.11
CA LYS A 332 -16.79 1.90 -13.12
C LYS A 332 -17.60 0.89 -12.32
N ILE A 333 -17.75 -0.30 -12.84
CA ILE A 333 -18.45 -1.40 -12.18
C ILE A 333 -17.56 -2.65 -12.23
N GLN A 334 -17.30 -3.28 -11.10
CA GLN A 334 -16.61 -4.56 -11.05
C GLN A 334 -17.58 -5.69 -10.77
N THR A 335 -17.68 -6.63 -11.70
CA THR A 335 -18.59 -7.78 -11.59
C THR A 335 -17.88 -9.08 -11.98
N ARG A 336 -18.48 -10.21 -11.66
CA ARG A 336 -17.96 -11.51 -12.11
C ARG A 336 -18.35 -11.75 -13.56
N GLN A 337 -17.43 -12.27 -14.34
CA GLN A 337 -17.65 -12.60 -15.76
C GLN A 337 -18.91 -13.48 -15.97
N ARG A 338 -19.15 -14.46 -15.09
CA ARG A 338 -20.33 -15.34 -15.16
C ARG A 338 -21.67 -14.61 -14.97
N ASP A 339 -21.68 -13.49 -14.25
CA ASP A 339 -22.90 -12.72 -13.99
C ASP A 339 -23.15 -11.73 -15.12
N LEU A 340 -22.10 -11.15 -15.69
CA LEU A 340 -22.16 -10.32 -16.90
C LEU A 340 -22.63 -11.11 -18.12
N ALA A 341 -22.14 -12.34 -18.31
CA ALA A 341 -22.49 -13.20 -19.45
C ALA A 341 -24.01 -13.49 -19.56
N LYS A 342 -24.79 -13.25 -18.50
CA LYS A 342 -26.26 -13.40 -18.51
C LYS A 342 -26.98 -12.18 -19.09
N MET A 343 -26.28 -11.03 -19.22
CA MET A 343 -26.90 -9.75 -19.54
C MET A 343 -26.76 -9.35 -21.00
N SER A 344 -25.83 -9.99 -21.77
CA SER A 344 -25.60 -9.74 -23.21
C SER A 344 -25.53 -8.26 -23.58
N LEU A 345 -24.73 -7.47 -22.81
CA LEU A 345 -24.54 -6.05 -23.09
C LEU A 345 -23.61 -5.84 -24.29
N GLU A 346 -24.03 -4.98 -25.21
CA GLU A 346 -23.23 -4.50 -26.37
C GLU A 346 -22.83 -3.04 -26.19
N GLU A 347 -21.75 -2.61 -26.82
CA GLU A 347 -21.28 -1.22 -26.75
C GLU A 347 -22.39 -0.25 -27.23
N GLY A 348 -22.69 0.74 -26.37
CA GLY A 348 -23.76 1.71 -26.60
C GLY A 348 -25.09 1.38 -25.92
N ASP A 349 -25.24 0.17 -25.37
CA ASP A 349 -26.46 -0.20 -24.66
C ASP A 349 -26.62 0.62 -23.37
N SER A 350 -27.88 0.90 -23.06
CA SER A 350 -28.28 1.54 -21.80
C SER A 350 -28.62 0.50 -20.74
N PHE A 351 -28.16 0.70 -19.52
CA PHE A 351 -28.45 -0.13 -18.38
C PHE A 351 -28.48 0.71 -17.08
N PHE A 352 -28.88 0.11 -15.99
CA PHE A 352 -28.90 0.78 -14.69
C PHE A 352 -27.81 0.23 -13.78
N VAL A 353 -27.18 1.12 -13.03
CA VAL A 353 -26.31 0.82 -11.89
C VAL A 353 -27.00 1.24 -10.61
N PHE A 354 -26.84 0.47 -9.54
CA PHE A 354 -27.42 0.79 -8.25
C PHE A 354 -26.56 0.25 -7.10
N TRP A 355 -26.72 0.86 -5.91
CA TRP A 355 -25.99 0.49 -4.70
C TRP A 355 -26.84 0.74 -3.45
N ASN A 356 -26.47 0.11 -2.32
CA ASN A 356 -27.16 0.37 -1.07
C ASN A 356 -26.63 1.64 -0.40
N ALA A 357 -27.43 2.31 0.41
CA ALA A 357 -27.02 3.49 1.17
C ALA A 357 -25.81 3.23 2.07
N THR A 358 -25.67 2.00 2.57
CA THR A 358 -24.54 1.53 3.40
C THR A 358 -23.24 1.29 2.62
N ASP A 359 -23.31 1.22 1.29
CA ASP A 359 -22.17 0.91 0.43
C ASP A 359 -21.42 2.18 -0.03
N ALA A 360 -21.99 3.34 0.24
CA ALA A 360 -21.38 4.64 -0.02
C ALA A 360 -20.63 5.16 1.21
N HIS A 361 -19.42 5.69 1.00
CA HIS A 361 -18.61 6.33 2.03
C HIS A 361 -18.50 7.83 1.74
N LEU A 362 -18.68 8.67 2.77
CA LEU A 362 -18.63 10.13 2.61
C LEU A 362 -17.29 10.68 3.07
N ILE A 363 -16.73 11.58 2.27
CA ILE A 363 -15.54 12.35 2.59
C ILE A 363 -15.83 13.84 2.38
N SER A 364 -15.20 14.70 3.19
CA SER A 364 -15.34 16.14 3.02
C SER A 364 -14.75 16.56 1.67
N ALA A 365 -15.51 17.27 0.86
CA ALA A 365 -14.98 17.88 -0.35
C ALA A 365 -13.92 18.91 0.05
N ARG A 366 -12.66 18.75 -0.43
CA ARG A 366 -11.62 19.79 -0.21
C ARG A 366 -12.09 21.10 -0.80
N ARG A 367 -12.04 22.16 -0.01
CA ARG A 367 -12.21 23.52 -0.55
C ARG A 367 -11.05 23.82 -1.51
N PRO A 368 -11.25 24.53 -2.62
CA PRO A 368 -10.19 24.91 -3.57
C PRO A 368 -9.03 25.73 -2.95
N SER A 369 -9.18 26.20 -1.69
CA SER A 369 -8.19 27.02 -0.98
C SER A 369 -7.10 26.21 -0.25
N ASP A 370 -7.13 24.88 -0.30
CA ASP A 370 -6.16 24.01 0.41
C ASP A 370 -5.13 23.35 -0.53
N ALA A 371 -4.94 23.91 -1.75
CA ALA A 371 -3.95 23.48 -2.73
C ALA A 371 -2.68 24.36 -2.68
#